data_1a57165ac04a6d4fbfe3933991829b54
#
_entry.id   1a57165ac04a6d4fbfe3933991829b54
#
_cell.length_a   1.000
_cell.length_b   1.000
_cell.length_c   1.000
_cell.angle_alpha   90.00
_cell.angle_beta   90.00
_cell.angle_gamma   90.00
#
_symmetry.space_group_name_H-M   'P 1'
#
loop_
_entity.id
_entity.type
_entity.pdbx_description
1 polymer ?
#
loop_
_entity_poly.entity_id
_entity_poly.type
_entity_poly.pdbx_seq_one_letter_code
_entity_poly.pdbx_strand_id
1 'polypeptide(L)'
;AFFFPLKKGRLKYDFELKRNLKDDMKHVFMVQTDVQVSCQEHLDSYRSYVGKARAFMEKYAKERDAFVLDCGDIVGNTPGLYPDYIQVSGGLGLPVYRIIGNHDMEMGVRSFEHSYKTYEDYFGPIYYSFNRGKAHYIILDNCFYINRDYRYIGYIDERTLQWIEKDLALVPKDHLVFVMMHIPSSTTKDIKFNALLPDETSNANSLYDLLKDHEAHLITGHTHVNGNVVFNDRLMEHNTAAVCAGFWKSMLCSDGTPQGFGLYEVDGNQVKWHYKAVDYPLEYQFQAYAPGSSKEFPEEVLANVWNWDEQWKVEWFENGTCMGEMTRCKGLDPAAVEAFSDREKMGALWVNAFPTNHLFKAVPKDKKARIEVLVTDRFGTVYKQLVKAVSYTHLRAHETEADL
;
A
#
# COMPACT_ATOMS: atom_id res chain seq x y z
N ALA A 1 -16.45 -3.23 -19.73
CA ALA A 1 -16.35 -1.82 -19.31
C ALA A 1 -17.42 -1.59 -18.24
N PHE A 2 -17.10 -0.85 -17.18
CA PHE A 2 -18.05 -0.46 -16.12
C PHE A 2 -18.55 0.98 -16.29
N PHE A 3 -18.19 1.65 -17.39
CA PHE A 3 -18.66 2.98 -17.77
C PHE A 3 -18.78 3.11 -19.30
N PHE A 4 -19.56 4.09 -19.74
CA PHE A 4 -19.61 4.54 -21.13
C PHE A 4 -19.45 6.07 -21.17
N PRO A 5 -18.63 6.61 -22.06
CA PRO A 5 -18.61 8.05 -22.30
C PRO A 5 -19.95 8.51 -22.86
N LEU A 6 -20.51 9.59 -22.31
CA LEU A 6 -21.74 10.16 -22.78
C LEU A 6 -21.56 10.75 -24.19
N LYS A 7 -22.41 10.38 -25.12
CA LYS A 7 -22.42 10.88 -26.50
C LYS A 7 -23.66 11.73 -26.75
N LYS A 8 -23.47 12.90 -27.37
CA LYS A 8 -24.60 13.76 -27.76
C LYS A 8 -25.59 13.00 -28.62
N GLY A 9 -26.90 13.06 -28.25
CA GLY A 9 -27.97 12.39 -28.96
C GLY A 9 -28.17 10.91 -28.60
N ARG A 10 -27.29 10.27 -27.83
CA ARG A 10 -27.50 8.91 -27.35
C ARG A 10 -28.27 8.92 -26.03
N LEU A 11 -29.48 8.40 -26.03
CA LEU A 11 -30.36 8.40 -24.85
C LEU A 11 -30.39 7.05 -24.11
N LYS A 12 -29.78 6.01 -24.69
CA LYS A 12 -29.83 4.66 -24.11
C LYS A 12 -28.41 4.05 -24.09
N TYR A 13 -28.04 3.50 -22.94
CA TYR A 13 -26.82 2.77 -22.72
C TYR A 13 -27.18 1.45 -22.03
N ASP A 14 -26.88 0.34 -22.67
CA ASP A 14 -27.13 -1.00 -22.12
C ASP A 14 -25.81 -1.61 -21.66
N PHE A 15 -25.79 -2.13 -20.44
CA PHE A 15 -24.66 -2.88 -19.88
C PHE A 15 -25.00 -4.37 -19.89
N GLU A 16 -24.15 -5.17 -20.48
CA GLU A 16 -24.23 -6.63 -20.35
C GLU A 16 -23.64 -7.03 -18.99
N LEU A 17 -24.47 -7.52 -18.09
CA LEU A 17 -24.06 -8.00 -16.78
C LEU A 17 -23.89 -9.52 -16.83
N LYS A 18 -22.73 -10.03 -16.42
CA LYS A 18 -22.53 -11.45 -16.17
C LYS A 18 -22.69 -11.72 -14.69
N ARG A 19 -23.53 -12.71 -14.38
CA ARG A 19 -23.71 -13.16 -12.99
C ARG A 19 -22.37 -13.64 -12.44
N ASN A 20 -21.96 -13.11 -11.29
CA ASN A 20 -20.89 -13.71 -10.50
C ASN A 20 -21.38 -15.05 -9.93
N LEU A 21 -20.65 -16.12 -10.17
CA LEU A 21 -21.01 -17.46 -9.68
C LEU A 21 -20.40 -17.76 -8.31
N LYS A 22 -19.43 -16.95 -7.87
CA LYS A 22 -18.82 -17.07 -6.55
C LYS A 22 -19.62 -16.28 -5.53
N ASP A 23 -19.58 -16.74 -4.28
CA ASP A 23 -20.19 -16.03 -3.15
C ASP A 23 -19.37 -14.76 -2.88
N ASP A 24 -19.99 -13.60 -3.11
CA ASP A 24 -19.36 -12.29 -2.91
C ASP A 24 -19.38 -11.84 -1.43
N MET A 25 -20.09 -12.56 -0.55
CA MET A 25 -20.00 -12.38 0.90
C MET A 25 -18.60 -12.75 1.42
N LYS A 26 -17.90 -13.67 0.72
CA LYS A 26 -16.55 -14.12 1.03
C LYS A 26 -15.62 -13.82 -0.13
N HIS A 27 -14.94 -12.70 -0.05
CA HIS A 27 -14.06 -12.29 -1.13
C HIS A 27 -12.67 -11.86 -0.62
N VAL A 28 -11.75 -11.76 -1.55
CA VAL A 28 -10.37 -11.33 -1.29
C VAL A 28 -10.07 -10.16 -2.22
N PHE A 29 -9.43 -9.14 -1.72
CA PHE A 29 -8.87 -8.14 -2.61
C PHE A 29 -7.39 -7.86 -2.32
N MET A 30 -6.68 -7.59 -3.39
CA MET A 30 -5.29 -7.19 -3.40
C MET A 30 -5.23 -5.69 -3.57
N VAL A 31 -4.40 -5.02 -2.79
CA VAL A 31 -4.12 -3.58 -2.92
C VAL A 31 -2.71 -3.39 -3.42
N GLN A 32 -2.55 -2.81 -4.59
CA GLN A 32 -1.28 -2.31 -5.10
C GLN A 32 -1.35 -0.79 -5.25
N THR A 33 -0.22 -0.12 -5.20
CA THR A 33 -0.12 1.34 -5.34
C THR A 33 1.24 1.72 -5.89
N ASP A 34 1.37 2.92 -6.43
CA ASP A 34 2.66 3.51 -6.80
C ASP A 34 3.48 2.57 -7.72
N VAL A 35 2.86 2.12 -8.80
CA VAL A 35 3.54 1.32 -9.82
C VAL A 35 4.57 2.19 -10.57
N GLN A 36 4.23 3.44 -10.85
CA GLN A 36 5.11 4.50 -11.37
C GLN A 36 6.00 4.05 -12.54
N VAL A 37 5.43 3.34 -13.52
CA VAL A 37 6.19 3.00 -14.72
C VAL A 37 6.48 4.25 -15.54
N SER A 38 7.75 4.44 -15.92
CA SER A 38 8.22 5.62 -16.65
C SER A 38 8.99 5.26 -17.92
N CYS A 39 9.33 3.98 -18.10
CA CYS A 39 10.08 3.47 -19.24
C CYS A 39 9.83 1.96 -19.43
N GLN A 40 10.37 1.40 -20.49
CA GLN A 40 10.22 -0.03 -20.81
C GLN A 40 10.81 -0.94 -19.73
N GLU A 41 11.94 -0.58 -19.14
CA GLU A 41 12.58 -1.36 -18.07
C GLU A 41 11.66 -1.47 -16.84
N HIS A 42 10.95 -0.39 -16.49
CA HIS A 42 9.96 -0.41 -15.41
C HIS A 42 8.76 -1.30 -15.76
N LEU A 43 8.30 -1.29 -17.01
CA LEU A 43 7.23 -2.20 -17.47
C LEU A 43 7.64 -3.67 -17.39
N ASP A 44 8.89 -3.99 -17.71
CA ASP A 44 9.42 -5.35 -17.63
C ASP A 44 9.54 -5.83 -16.17
N SER A 45 9.99 -4.94 -15.28
CA SER A 45 10.01 -5.18 -13.84
C SER A 45 8.60 -5.36 -13.28
N TYR A 46 7.66 -4.53 -13.69
CA TYR A 46 6.24 -4.65 -13.31
C TYR A 46 5.63 -5.95 -13.84
N ARG A 47 5.99 -6.39 -15.06
CA ARG A 47 5.54 -7.69 -15.59
C ARG A 47 6.02 -8.86 -14.74
N SER A 48 7.26 -8.80 -14.25
CA SER A 48 7.79 -9.79 -13.31
C SER A 48 6.99 -9.82 -12.00
N TYR A 49 6.72 -8.64 -11.41
CA TYR A 49 5.87 -8.51 -10.23
C TYR A 49 4.48 -9.09 -10.45
N VAL A 50 3.81 -8.72 -11.55
CA VAL A 50 2.48 -9.22 -11.92
C VAL A 50 2.46 -10.74 -12.02
N GLY A 51 3.49 -11.36 -12.61
CA GLY A 51 3.61 -12.83 -12.71
C GLY A 51 3.64 -13.50 -11.33
N LYS A 52 4.40 -12.94 -10.39
CA LYS A 52 4.51 -13.46 -9.02
C LYS A 52 3.22 -13.23 -8.22
N ALA A 53 2.64 -12.03 -8.29
CA ALA A 53 1.38 -11.68 -7.63
C ALA A 53 0.22 -12.56 -8.13
N ARG A 54 0.13 -12.78 -9.46
CA ARG A 54 -0.84 -13.68 -10.07
C ARG A 54 -0.70 -15.09 -9.53
N ALA A 55 0.51 -15.66 -9.56
CA ALA A 55 0.76 -17.04 -9.09
C ALA A 55 0.34 -17.25 -7.63
N PHE A 56 0.55 -16.24 -6.78
CA PHE A 56 0.06 -16.24 -5.41
C PHE A 56 -1.47 -16.16 -5.35
N MET A 57 -2.09 -15.18 -6.03
CA MET A 57 -3.54 -14.93 -5.98
C MET A 57 -4.35 -16.08 -6.57
N GLU A 58 -3.91 -16.72 -7.66
CA GLU A 58 -4.57 -17.90 -8.23
C GLU A 58 -4.68 -19.04 -7.24
N LYS A 59 -3.65 -19.25 -6.41
CA LYS A 59 -3.63 -20.27 -5.37
C LYS A 59 -4.44 -19.83 -4.14
N TYR A 60 -4.25 -18.58 -3.70
CA TYR A 60 -4.81 -18.08 -2.44
C TYR A 60 -6.31 -17.82 -2.52
N ALA A 61 -6.79 -17.26 -3.64
CA ALA A 61 -8.18 -16.89 -3.86
C ALA A 61 -8.94 -17.87 -4.80
N LYS A 62 -8.45 -19.12 -4.95
CA LYS A 62 -8.99 -20.08 -5.93
C LYS A 62 -10.51 -20.25 -5.88
N GLU A 63 -11.07 -20.39 -4.68
CA GLU A 63 -12.50 -20.65 -4.46
C GLU A 63 -13.28 -19.39 -4.07
N ARG A 64 -12.62 -18.23 -3.97
CA ARG A 64 -13.21 -16.97 -3.53
C ARG A 64 -13.34 -15.98 -4.68
N ASP A 65 -14.32 -15.09 -4.62
CA ASP A 65 -14.34 -13.90 -5.47
C ASP A 65 -13.10 -13.06 -5.17
N ALA A 66 -12.46 -12.51 -6.19
CA ALA A 66 -11.24 -11.74 -6.01
C ALA A 66 -11.11 -10.61 -7.02
N PHE A 67 -10.52 -9.50 -6.59
CA PHE A 67 -10.22 -8.34 -7.43
C PHE A 67 -9.01 -7.58 -6.91
N VAL A 68 -8.57 -6.57 -7.66
CA VAL A 68 -7.44 -5.71 -7.33
C VAL A 68 -7.93 -4.27 -7.21
N LEU A 69 -7.47 -3.58 -6.18
CA LEU A 69 -7.52 -2.13 -6.04
C LEU A 69 -6.13 -1.58 -6.36
N ASP A 70 -6.04 -0.69 -7.36
CA ASP A 70 -4.80 -0.03 -7.76
C ASP A 70 -4.89 1.45 -7.34
N CYS A 71 -4.13 1.79 -6.30
CA CYS A 71 -4.32 2.99 -5.50
C CYS A 71 -3.54 4.22 -6.04
N GLY A 72 -3.45 4.34 -7.36
CA GLY A 72 -2.89 5.54 -8.00
C GLY A 72 -1.38 5.50 -8.23
N ASP A 73 -0.89 6.55 -8.85
CA ASP A 73 0.49 6.65 -9.35
C ASP A 73 0.85 5.45 -10.23
N ILE A 74 -0.02 5.21 -11.21
CA ILE A 74 0.09 4.13 -12.19
C ILE A 74 1.33 4.34 -13.06
N VAL A 75 1.54 5.58 -13.50
CA VAL A 75 2.71 5.99 -14.28
C VAL A 75 3.50 7.07 -13.53
N GLY A 76 4.77 7.24 -13.89
CA GLY A 76 5.62 8.29 -13.34
C GLY A 76 5.64 9.53 -14.25
N ASN A 77 4.54 10.27 -14.36
CA ASN A 77 4.32 11.43 -15.24
C ASN A 77 4.42 11.08 -16.76
N THR A 78 4.12 9.87 -17.14
CA THR A 78 4.23 9.37 -18.52
C THR A 78 2.93 8.71 -18.98
N PRO A 79 1.82 9.45 -19.15
CA PRO A 79 0.50 8.88 -19.48
C PRO A 79 0.50 8.14 -20.83
N GLY A 80 1.48 8.37 -21.70
CA GLY A 80 1.67 7.59 -22.92
C GLY A 80 1.92 6.09 -22.68
N LEU A 81 2.29 5.68 -21.48
CA LEU A 81 2.48 4.28 -21.08
C LEU A 81 1.21 3.59 -20.55
N TYR A 82 0.06 4.28 -20.46
CA TYR A 82 -1.18 3.64 -20.03
C TYR A 82 -1.57 2.40 -20.85
N PRO A 83 -1.47 2.37 -22.19
CA PRO A 83 -1.76 1.15 -22.95
C PRO A 83 -0.90 -0.04 -22.55
N ASP A 84 0.41 0.17 -22.38
CA ASP A 84 1.36 -0.88 -21.98
C ASP A 84 1.13 -1.33 -20.54
N TYR A 85 0.88 -0.39 -19.63
CA TYR A 85 0.50 -0.70 -18.26
C TYR A 85 -0.79 -1.54 -18.20
N ILE A 86 -1.84 -1.16 -18.96
CA ILE A 86 -3.10 -1.92 -19.02
C ILE A 86 -2.86 -3.36 -19.48
N GLN A 87 -2.00 -3.53 -20.50
CA GLN A 87 -1.63 -4.85 -21.00
C GLN A 87 -0.92 -5.67 -19.92
N VAL A 88 0.05 -5.08 -19.21
CA VAL A 88 0.79 -5.77 -18.15
C VAL A 88 -0.10 -6.09 -16.96
N SER A 89 -0.85 -5.11 -16.44
CA SER A 89 -1.74 -5.28 -15.29
C SER A 89 -2.88 -6.28 -15.56
N GLY A 90 -3.32 -6.40 -16.81
CA GLY A 90 -4.25 -7.45 -17.25
C GLY A 90 -3.72 -8.87 -17.01
N GLY A 91 -2.40 -9.03 -16.95
CA GLY A 91 -1.73 -10.28 -16.59
C GLY A 91 -2.04 -10.78 -15.17
N LEU A 92 -2.56 -9.94 -14.26
CA LEU A 92 -3.05 -10.37 -12.94
C LEU A 92 -4.23 -11.37 -13.04
N GLY A 93 -4.99 -11.32 -14.15
CA GLY A 93 -6.12 -12.24 -14.37
C GLY A 93 -7.34 -11.97 -13.49
N LEU A 94 -7.37 -10.82 -12.81
CA LEU A 94 -8.43 -10.36 -11.92
C LEU A 94 -8.99 -9.01 -12.39
N PRO A 95 -10.24 -8.66 -12.05
CA PRO A 95 -10.73 -7.29 -12.22
C PRO A 95 -9.85 -6.30 -11.46
N VAL A 96 -9.47 -5.19 -12.10
CA VAL A 96 -8.65 -4.13 -11.51
C VAL A 96 -9.45 -2.84 -11.48
N TYR A 97 -9.73 -2.33 -10.28
CA TYR A 97 -10.34 -1.03 -10.02
C TYR A 97 -9.23 -0.04 -9.69
N ARG A 98 -9.26 1.14 -10.28
CA ARG A 98 -8.16 2.09 -10.23
C ARG A 98 -8.62 3.44 -9.74
N ILE A 99 -7.73 4.14 -9.07
CA ILE A 99 -7.85 5.57 -8.78
C ILE A 99 -6.66 6.31 -9.39
N ILE A 100 -6.84 7.59 -9.65
CA ILE A 100 -5.77 8.49 -10.09
C ILE A 100 -4.84 8.83 -8.93
N GLY A 101 -3.52 8.88 -9.18
CA GLY A 101 -2.52 9.46 -8.30
C GLY A 101 -1.99 10.79 -8.84
N ASN A 102 -1.12 11.45 -8.08
CA ASN A 102 -0.58 12.75 -8.49
C ASN A 102 0.36 12.67 -9.70
N HIS A 103 1.00 11.52 -9.95
CA HIS A 103 1.82 11.30 -11.14
C HIS A 103 1.02 10.89 -12.38
N ASP A 104 -0.27 10.61 -12.22
CA ASP A 104 -1.20 10.32 -13.31
C ASP A 104 -1.85 11.59 -13.89
N MET A 105 -1.69 12.72 -13.22
CA MET A 105 -2.25 13.99 -13.64
C MET A 105 -1.43 14.65 -14.76
N GLU A 106 -2.11 15.36 -15.66
CA GLU A 106 -1.47 16.24 -16.63
C GLU A 106 -1.01 17.54 -15.95
N MET A 107 0.28 17.63 -15.66
CA MET A 107 0.89 18.84 -15.12
C MET A 107 1.03 19.91 -16.22
N GLY A 108 0.80 21.16 -15.87
CA GLY A 108 0.89 22.29 -16.79
C GLY A 108 -0.43 22.67 -17.47
N VAL A 109 -1.51 21.96 -17.21
CA VAL A 109 -2.87 22.34 -17.63
C VAL A 109 -3.44 23.49 -16.79
N ARG A 110 -4.59 24.02 -17.22
CA ARG A 110 -5.16 25.23 -16.65
C ARG A 110 -5.93 25.02 -15.33
N SER A 111 -6.56 23.86 -15.17
CA SER A 111 -7.44 23.64 -14.01
C SER A 111 -7.50 22.15 -13.65
N PHE A 112 -8.03 21.88 -12.46
CA PHE A 112 -8.25 20.52 -11.97
C PHE A 112 -9.00 19.65 -12.97
N GLU A 113 -10.10 20.13 -13.57
CA GLU A 113 -10.91 19.37 -14.51
C GLU A 113 -10.15 18.99 -15.80
N HIS A 114 -9.05 19.65 -16.09
CA HIS A 114 -8.21 19.29 -17.22
C HIS A 114 -7.08 18.32 -16.83
N SER A 115 -6.70 18.24 -15.55
CA SER A 115 -5.56 17.46 -15.10
C SER A 115 -5.79 15.95 -15.19
N TYR A 116 -7.03 15.49 -15.09
CA TYR A 116 -7.37 14.07 -15.08
C TYR A 116 -7.97 13.54 -16.40
N LYS A 117 -8.06 14.36 -17.46
CA LYS A 117 -8.75 13.95 -18.70
C LYS A 117 -8.13 12.75 -19.38
N THR A 118 -6.82 12.73 -19.53
CA THR A 118 -6.13 11.58 -20.12
C THR A 118 -6.33 10.32 -19.27
N TYR A 119 -6.33 10.44 -17.94
CA TYR A 119 -6.69 9.32 -17.07
C TYR A 119 -8.11 8.81 -17.35
N GLU A 120 -9.10 9.69 -17.39
CA GLU A 120 -10.51 9.33 -17.65
C GLU A 120 -10.71 8.64 -19.01
N ASP A 121 -9.97 9.04 -20.02
CA ASP A 121 -10.06 8.44 -21.38
C ASP A 121 -9.67 6.94 -21.37
N TYR A 122 -8.77 6.54 -20.47
CA TYR A 122 -8.31 5.15 -20.34
C TYR A 122 -9.02 4.36 -19.25
N PHE A 123 -9.28 4.95 -18.09
CA PHE A 123 -9.71 4.25 -16.89
C PHE A 123 -11.13 4.58 -16.45
N GLY A 124 -11.73 5.65 -16.97
CA GLY A 124 -13.08 6.10 -16.60
C GLY A 124 -13.08 7.13 -15.47
N PRO A 125 -14.20 7.24 -14.76
CA PRO A 125 -14.40 8.31 -13.79
C PRO A 125 -13.38 8.26 -12.64
N ILE A 126 -13.01 9.45 -12.14
CA ILE A 126 -12.08 9.63 -11.03
C ILE A 126 -12.70 9.38 -9.65
N TYR A 127 -14.02 9.18 -9.57
CA TYR A 127 -14.69 8.67 -8.38
C TYR A 127 -15.88 7.80 -8.76
N TYR A 128 -16.09 6.75 -8.01
CA TYR A 128 -17.20 5.78 -8.19
C TYR A 128 -17.30 4.86 -6.98
N SER A 129 -18.38 4.11 -6.87
CA SER A 129 -18.54 3.09 -5.83
C SER A 129 -19.07 1.78 -6.39
N PHE A 130 -18.91 0.72 -5.63
CA PHE A 130 -19.48 -0.59 -5.91
C PHE A 130 -19.60 -1.42 -4.62
N ASN A 131 -20.42 -2.48 -4.67
CA ASN A 131 -20.60 -3.40 -3.56
C ASN A 131 -20.03 -4.78 -3.86
N ARG A 132 -19.59 -5.47 -2.80
CA ARG A 132 -19.32 -6.90 -2.75
C ARG A 132 -19.83 -7.44 -1.42
N GLY A 133 -20.88 -8.29 -1.46
CA GLY A 133 -21.51 -8.78 -0.24
C GLY A 133 -21.92 -7.64 0.70
N LYS A 134 -21.42 -7.64 1.94
CA LYS A 134 -21.63 -6.59 2.93
C LYS A 134 -20.48 -5.57 3.00
N ALA A 135 -19.73 -5.42 1.96
CA ALA A 135 -18.70 -4.40 1.86
C ALA A 135 -19.03 -3.42 0.73
N HIS A 136 -18.96 -2.13 1.04
CA HIS A 136 -19.13 -1.00 0.13
C HIS A 136 -17.77 -0.37 -0.15
N TYR A 137 -17.43 -0.21 -1.40
CA TYR A 137 -16.14 0.31 -1.87
C TYR A 137 -16.37 1.67 -2.52
N ILE A 138 -15.75 2.69 -1.98
CA ILE A 138 -15.72 4.06 -2.50
C ILE A 138 -14.32 4.31 -3.07
N ILE A 139 -14.25 4.70 -4.32
CA ILE A 139 -13.03 5.06 -5.01
C ILE A 139 -13.10 6.55 -5.29
N LEU A 140 -12.14 7.34 -4.83
CA LEU A 140 -12.19 8.79 -4.99
C LEU A 140 -10.82 9.41 -5.26
N ASP A 141 -10.80 10.44 -6.09
CA ASP A 141 -9.65 11.30 -6.30
C ASP A 141 -9.52 12.30 -5.14
N ASN A 142 -8.34 12.35 -4.55
CA ASN A 142 -7.94 13.36 -3.57
C ASN A 142 -6.65 14.08 -3.97
N CYS A 143 -6.18 13.90 -5.21
CA CYS A 143 -5.05 14.61 -5.79
C CYS A 143 -5.55 15.91 -6.46
N PHE A 144 -5.84 16.92 -5.67
CA PHE A 144 -6.44 18.15 -6.18
C PHE A 144 -5.38 19.05 -6.86
N TYR A 145 -5.42 19.11 -8.19
CA TYR A 145 -4.53 19.99 -8.97
C TYR A 145 -4.89 21.47 -8.77
N ILE A 146 -3.95 22.24 -8.31
CA ILE A 146 -4.12 23.69 -8.07
C ILE A 146 -3.81 24.46 -9.36
N ASN A 147 -2.56 24.38 -9.81
CA ASN A 147 -2.05 25.03 -11.01
C ASN A 147 -0.63 24.53 -11.33
N ARG A 148 -0.08 25.03 -12.42
CA ARG A 148 1.27 24.69 -12.89
C ARG A 148 2.38 25.00 -11.87
N ASP A 149 2.23 26.06 -11.06
CA ASP A 149 3.29 26.52 -10.18
C ASP A 149 3.28 25.79 -8.83
N TYR A 150 2.07 25.52 -8.27
CA TYR A 150 1.87 24.84 -7.00
C TYR A 150 1.53 23.36 -7.16
N ARG A 151 1.32 22.88 -8.38
CA ARG A 151 0.95 21.50 -8.72
C ARG A 151 -0.34 21.04 -8.03
N TYR A 152 -0.28 20.31 -6.93
CA TYR A 152 -1.43 19.70 -6.27
C TYR A 152 -1.30 19.75 -4.74
N ILE A 153 -2.42 19.47 -4.08
CA ILE A 153 -2.52 19.15 -2.65
C ILE A 153 -3.41 17.92 -2.47
N GLY A 154 -3.29 17.26 -1.31
CA GLY A 154 -4.30 16.30 -0.85
C GLY A 154 -5.57 17.06 -0.45
N TYR A 155 -6.65 16.89 -1.21
CA TYR A 155 -7.92 17.58 -0.96
C TYR A 155 -9.09 16.90 -1.65
N ILE A 156 -10.19 16.72 -0.97
CA ILE A 156 -11.44 16.19 -1.53
C ILE A 156 -12.37 17.35 -1.80
N ASP A 157 -12.77 17.57 -3.05
CA ASP A 157 -13.64 18.67 -3.42
C ASP A 157 -15.07 18.51 -2.87
N GLU A 158 -15.78 19.61 -2.70
CA GLU A 158 -17.13 19.64 -2.13
C GLU A 158 -18.13 18.80 -2.95
N ARG A 159 -17.98 18.72 -4.26
CA ARG A 159 -18.83 17.91 -5.13
C ARG A 159 -18.67 16.43 -4.83
N THR A 160 -17.45 15.99 -4.62
CA THR A 160 -17.12 14.62 -4.23
C THR A 160 -17.63 14.31 -2.83
N LEU A 161 -17.47 15.21 -1.85
CA LEU A 161 -18.04 15.04 -0.49
C LEU A 161 -19.56 14.91 -0.51
N GLN A 162 -20.27 15.76 -1.25
CA GLN A 162 -21.72 15.66 -1.42
C GLN A 162 -22.17 14.38 -2.11
N TRP A 163 -21.36 13.87 -3.05
CA TRP A 163 -21.61 12.59 -3.68
C TRP A 163 -21.44 11.44 -2.69
N ILE A 164 -20.37 11.43 -1.89
CA ILE A 164 -20.13 10.42 -0.84
C ILE A 164 -21.28 10.42 0.17
N GLU A 165 -21.75 11.58 0.63
CA GLU A 165 -22.87 11.69 1.56
C GLU A 165 -24.13 10.98 1.01
N LYS A 166 -24.46 11.21 -0.27
CA LYS A 166 -25.62 10.58 -0.94
C LYS A 166 -25.42 9.10 -1.16
N ASP A 167 -24.22 8.67 -1.47
CA ASP A 167 -23.87 7.26 -1.69
C ASP A 167 -23.97 6.48 -0.36
N LEU A 168 -23.35 6.98 0.71
CA LEU A 168 -23.42 6.39 2.05
C LEU A 168 -24.83 6.36 2.66
N ALA A 169 -25.72 7.27 2.25
CA ALA A 169 -27.12 7.23 2.65
C ALA A 169 -27.86 5.97 2.16
N LEU A 170 -27.33 5.30 1.14
CA LEU A 170 -27.87 4.05 0.58
C LEU A 170 -27.19 2.80 1.18
N VAL A 171 -26.14 2.96 1.98
CA VAL A 171 -25.35 1.87 2.55
C VAL A 171 -25.89 1.50 3.94
N PRO A 172 -26.28 0.23 4.19
CA PRO A 172 -26.67 -0.22 5.52
C PRO A 172 -25.53 -0.02 6.54
N LYS A 173 -25.89 0.39 7.77
CA LYS A 173 -24.91 0.72 8.83
C LYS A 173 -24.10 -0.48 9.34
N ASP A 174 -24.54 -1.70 9.07
CA ASP A 174 -23.83 -2.94 9.39
C ASP A 174 -22.88 -3.40 8.28
N HIS A 175 -22.74 -2.63 7.21
CA HIS A 175 -21.79 -2.90 6.13
C HIS A 175 -20.44 -2.25 6.44
N LEU A 176 -19.35 -2.95 6.05
CA LEU A 176 -18.01 -2.37 5.98
C LEU A 176 -17.95 -1.32 4.87
N VAL A 177 -17.20 -0.26 5.11
CA VAL A 177 -16.92 0.76 4.09
C VAL A 177 -15.42 0.82 3.85
N PHE A 178 -15.00 0.59 2.61
CA PHE A 178 -13.62 0.80 2.16
C PHE A 178 -13.57 2.07 1.32
N VAL A 179 -12.73 3.01 1.69
CA VAL A 179 -12.48 4.21 0.89
C VAL A 179 -11.06 4.14 0.33
N MET A 180 -10.94 4.01 -0.99
CA MET A 180 -9.65 4.06 -1.67
C MET A 180 -9.40 5.46 -2.22
N MET A 181 -8.28 6.05 -1.84
CA MET A 181 -7.77 7.32 -2.33
C MET A 181 -6.23 7.26 -2.35
N HIS A 182 -5.58 8.11 -3.15
CA HIS A 182 -4.13 7.99 -3.32
C HIS A 182 -3.35 8.57 -2.14
N ILE A 183 -3.57 9.86 -1.83
CA ILE A 183 -2.86 10.55 -0.76
C ILE A 183 -3.47 10.17 0.60
N PRO A 184 -2.66 9.81 1.61
CA PRO A 184 -3.17 9.51 2.94
C PRO A 184 -4.09 10.59 3.52
N SER A 185 -5.05 10.16 4.33
CA SER A 185 -5.87 11.10 5.08
C SER A 185 -5.05 11.76 6.18
N SER A 186 -4.24 10.98 6.87
CA SER A 186 -3.20 11.42 7.79
C SER A 186 -2.16 10.30 8.00
N THR A 187 -0.92 10.69 8.17
CA THR A 187 0.19 9.75 8.48
C THR A 187 0.33 9.48 9.98
N THR A 188 -0.46 10.16 10.83
CA THR A 188 -0.45 9.99 12.30
C THR A 188 -1.84 10.21 12.88
N LYS A 189 -2.05 9.79 14.13
CA LYS A 189 -3.29 10.10 14.88
C LYS A 189 -3.44 11.59 15.22
N ASP A 190 -2.33 12.30 15.29
CA ASP A 190 -2.29 13.71 15.67
C ASP A 190 -2.58 14.56 14.44
N ILE A 191 -3.85 14.91 14.25
CA ILE A 191 -4.29 15.77 13.15
C ILE A 191 -3.71 17.17 13.34
N LYS A 192 -2.91 17.60 12.39
CA LYS A 192 -2.31 18.93 12.39
C LYS A 192 -3.27 19.93 11.74
N PHE A 193 -3.79 20.85 12.55
CA PHE A 193 -4.59 21.96 12.04
C PHE A 193 -3.72 23.06 11.45
N ASN A 194 -4.24 23.76 10.44
CA ASN A 194 -3.60 24.91 9.78
C ASN A 194 -2.27 24.60 9.08
N ALA A 195 -2.05 23.34 8.70
CA ALA A 195 -0.90 22.95 7.89
C ALA A 195 -1.37 22.28 6.60
N LEU A 196 -0.83 22.69 5.47
CA LEU A 196 -0.93 21.96 4.21
C LEU A 196 0.31 21.06 4.13
N LEU A 197 0.09 19.76 4.25
CA LEU A 197 1.16 18.76 4.14
C LEU A 197 1.06 18.10 2.79
N PRO A 198 2.17 17.92 2.06
CA PRO A 198 2.16 17.33 0.73
C PRO A 198 1.70 15.86 0.75
N ASP A 199 1.92 15.18 1.86
CA ASP A 199 1.67 13.74 2.01
C ASP A 199 0.38 13.45 2.81
N GLU A 200 -0.49 14.45 3.02
CA GLU A 200 -1.75 14.29 3.76
C GLU A 200 -2.90 15.05 3.10
N THR A 201 -4.12 14.53 3.29
CA THR A 201 -5.35 15.17 2.79
C THR A 201 -5.80 16.27 3.73
N SER A 202 -5.71 17.51 3.28
CA SER A 202 -5.90 18.72 4.13
C SER A 202 -7.30 18.87 4.72
N ASN A 203 -8.33 18.27 4.12
CA ASN A 203 -9.71 18.29 4.61
C ASN A 203 -10.25 16.90 4.97
N ALA A 204 -9.39 15.98 5.40
CA ALA A 204 -9.77 14.61 5.75
C ALA A 204 -10.86 14.51 6.84
N ASN A 205 -10.94 15.51 7.75
CA ASN A 205 -11.99 15.56 8.77
C ASN A 205 -13.41 15.54 8.18
N SER A 206 -13.62 16.16 7.02
CA SER A 206 -14.92 16.12 6.34
C SER A 206 -15.28 14.70 5.90
N LEU A 207 -14.31 13.91 5.47
CA LEU A 207 -14.52 12.49 5.17
C LEU A 207 -14.80 11.67 6.44
N TYR A 208 -14.06 11.91 7.53
CA TYR A 208 -14.27 11.22 8.80
C TYR A 208 -15.68 11.45 9.36
N ASP A 209 -16.20 12.69 9.26
CA ASP A 209 -17.55 13.01 9.67
C ASP A 209 -18.62 12.26 8.88
N LEU A 210 -18.41 12.02 7.59
CA LEU A 210 -19.30 11.24 6.75
C LEU A 210 -19.25 9.74 7.10
N LEU A 211 -18.08 9.22 7.51
CA LEU A 211 -17.86 7.81 7.82
C LEU A 211 -18.20 7.41 9.26
N LYS A 212 -18.46 8.36 10.16
CA LYS A 212 -18.57 8.13 11.62
C LYS A 212 -19.54 7.05 12.06
N ASP A 213 -20.58 6.76 11.26
CA ASP A 213 -21.60 5.75 11.56
C ASP A 213 -21.29 4.36 10.98
N HIS A 214 -20.17 4.21 10.26
CA HIS A 214 -19.75 2.97 9.63
C HIS A 214 -18.44 2.46 10.24
N GLU A 215 -18.19 1.16 10.13
CA GLU A 215 -16.85 0.60 10.25
C GLU A 215 -16.15 0.83 8.91
N ALA A 216 -15.11 1.69 8.93
CA ALA A 216 -14.49 2.19 7.71
C ALA A 216 -12.97 1.96 7.69
N HIS A 217 -12.48 1.55 6.54
CA HIS A 217 -11.07 1.35 6.24
C HIS A 217 -10.67 2.27 5.07
N LEU A 218 -9.74 3.18 5.34
CA LEU A 218 -9.13 4.01 4.30
C LEU A 218 -7.94 3.23 3.71
N ILE A 219 -7.85 3.17 2.40
CA ILE A 219 -6.78 2.49 1.66
C ILE A 219 -6.02 3.54 0.87
N THR A 220 -4.74 3.71 1.16
CA THR A 220 -3.92 4.79 0.59
C THR A 220 -2.54 4.31 0.14
N GLY A 221 -1.81 5.16 -0.59
CA GLY A 221 -0.46 4.93 -1.10
C GLY A 221 0.41 6.18 -0.96
N HIS A 222 1.02 6.66 -2.07
CA HIS A 222 1.71 7.94 -2.20
C HIS A 222 3.04 8.07 -1.45
N THR A 223 3.10 7.64 -0.20
CA THR A 223 4.29 7.85 0.65
C THR A 223 5.41 6.86 0.40
N HIS A 224 5.16 5.81 -0.39
CA HIS A 224 6.09 4.70 -0.67
C HIS A 224 6.58 3.96 0.58
N VAL A 225 5.83 4.01 1.67
CA VAL A 225 6.10 3.28 2.90
C VAL A 225 4.85 2.54 3.36
N ASN A 226 5.01 1.51 4.16
CA ASN A 226 3.87 0.83 4.76
C ASN A 226 3.53 1.44 6.12
N GLY A 227 2.25 1.51 6.45
CA GLY A 227 1.85 2.03 7.75
C GLY A 227 0.36 1.92 7.98
N ASN A 228 0.00 1.74 9.26
CA ASN A 228 -1.39 1.72 9.69
C ASN A 228 -1.64 2.81 10.72
N VAL A 229 -2.77 3.50 10.60
CA VAL A 229 -3.22 4.50 11.58
C VAL A 229 -4.61 4.10 12.07
N VAL A 230 -4.73 3.76 13.35
CA VAL A 230 -6.01 3.47 14.01
C VAL A 230 -6.52 4.76 14.65
N PHE A 231 -7.49 5.43 14.04
CA PHE A 231 -8.06 6.68 14.56
C PHE A 231 -8.99 6.42 15.75
N ASN A 232 -9.84 5.40 15.64
CA ASN A 232 -10.74 4.95 16.67
C ASN A 232 -11.20 3.49 16.39
N ASP A 233 -12.15 2.98 17.16
CA ASP A 233 -12.64 1.59 17.03
C ASP A 233 -13.34 1.29 15.70
N ARG A 234 -13.68 2.30 14.90
CA ARG A 234 -14.42 2.16 13.65
C ARG A 234 -13.70 2.72 12.43
N LEU A 235 -12.63 3.46 12.60
CA LEU A 235 -11.90 4.10 11.50
C LEU A 235 -10.42 3.79 11.59
N MET A 236 -9.93 3.16 10.54
CA MET A 236 -8.52 2.81 10.38
C MET A 236 -8.05 3.15 8.97
N GLU A 237 -6.81 3.58 8.84
CA GLU A 237 -6.15 3.79 7.56
C GLU A 237 -5.01 2.79 7.36
N HIS A 238 -4.91 2.28 6.15
CA HIS A 238 -3.88 1.39 5.66
C HIS A 238 -3.13 2.09 4.53
N ASN A 239 -1.97 2.62 4.82
CA ASN A 239 -1.06 3.11 3.79
C ASN A 239 -0.21 1.94 3.29
N THR A 240 -0.33 1.62 2.01
CA THR A 240 0.33 0.47 1.40
C THR A 240 1.64 0.89 0.77
N ALA A 241 2.70 0.10 0.99
CA ALA A 241 4.01 0.30 0.38
C ALA A 241 3.96 0.19 -1.16
N ALA A 242 4.83 0.95 -1.82
CA ALA A 242 4.86 1.08 -3.28
C ALA A 242 5.26 -0.20 -4.01
N VAL A 243 4.59 -0.50 -5.13
CA VAL A 243 5.01 -1.57 -6.04
C VAL A 243 6.35 -1.27 -6.69
N CYS A 244 6.64 -0.01 -7.00
CA CYS A 244 7.97 0.37 -7.51
C CYS A 244 9.06 0.27 -6.43
N ALA A 245 8.70 -0.01 -5.17
CA ALA A 245 9.61 -0.11 -4.03
C ALA A 245 10.58 1.10 -3.97
N GLY A 246 11.88 0.90 -4.12
CA GLY A 246 12.86 1.97 -4.26
C GLY A 246 12.91 2.54 -5.68
N PHE A 247 11.77 2.90 -6.28
CA PHE A 247 11.65 3.47 -7.64
C PHE A 247 12.28 2.56 -8.70
N TRP A 248 12.00 1.25 -8.61
CA TRP A 248 12.57 0.21 -9.47
C TRP A 248 14.11 0.07 -9.38
N LYS A 249 14.75 0.76 -8.43
CA LYS A 249 16.20 0.68 -8.16
C LYS A 249 16.56 -0.29 -7.04
N SER A 250 15.60 -0.59 -6.17
CA SER A 250 15.70 -1.53 -5.05
C SER A 250 14.41 -2.31 -4.92
N MET A 251 14.48 -3.52 -4.34
CA MET A 251 13.31 -4.34 -3.98
C MET A 251 12.76 -3.98 -2.59
N LEU A 252 13.35 -2.98 -1.92
CA LEU A 252 12.87 -2.44 -0.65
C LEU A 252 12.34 -1.03 -0.85
N CYS A 253 11.28 -0.70 -0.16
CA CYS A 253 10.83 0.66 0.05
C CYS A 253 11.75 1.40 1.02
N SER A 254 11.60 2.71 1.11
CA SER A 254 12.48 3.57 1.93
C SER A 254 12.44 3.24 3.42
N ASP A 255 11.37 2.64 3.92
CA ASP A 255 11.15 2.19 5.30
C ASP A 255 11.62 0.75 5.56
N GLY A 256 12.18 0.07 4.55
CA GLY A 256 12.61 -1.32 4.61
C GLY A 256 11.50 -2.34 4.30
N THR A 257 10.27 -1.90 4.01
CA THR A 257 9.21 -2.81 3.55
C THR A 257 9.58 -3.41 2.20
N PRO A 258 9.58 -4.74 2.04
CA PRO A 258 9.85 -5.38 0.75
C PRO A 258 8.76 -5.05 -0.28
N GLN A 259 9.11 -5.06 -1.57
CA GLN A 259 8.14 -4.97 -2.66
C GLN A 259 7.01 -5.97 -2.45
N GLY A 260 5.76 -5.50 -2.53
CA GLY A 260 4.62 -6.35 -2.22
C GLY A 260 3.28 -5.66 -2.44
N PHE A 261 2.28 -6.15 -1.74
CA PHE A 261 0.91 -5.64 -1.80
C PHE A 261 0.13 -5.93 -0.51
N GLY A 262 -0.87 -5.12 -0.25
CA GLY A 262 -1.86 -5.39 0.79
C GLY A 262 -2.80 -6.53 0.36
N LEU A 263 -3.12 -7.44 1.26
CA LEU A 263 -4.01 -8.58 1.04
C LEU A 263 -5.14 -8.53 2.07
N TYR A 264 -6.36 -8.46 1.62
CA TYR A 264 -7.54 -8.31 2.46
C TYR A 264 -8.52 -9.45 2.23
N GLU A 265 -9.00 -10.05 3.32
CA GLU A 265 -10.02 -11.09 3.33
C GLU A 265 -11.27 -10.55 3.99
N VAL A 266 -12.38 -10.55 3.25
CA VAL A 266 -13.69 -10.13 3.75
C VAL A 266 -14.60 -11.34 3.88
N ASP A 267 -15.27 -11.48 5.03
CA ASP A 267 -16.33 -12.46 5.30
C ASP A 267 -17.51 -11.76 5.94
N GLY A 268 -18.52 -11.46 5.14
CA GLY A 268 -19.67 -10.64 5.57
C GLY A 268 -19.24 -9.21 5.91
N ASN A 269 -19.31 -8.88 7.20
CA ASN A 269 -18.85 -7.60 7.76
C ASN A 269 -17.56 -7.72 8.60
N GLN A 270 -16.81 -8.80 8.42
CA GLN A 270 -15.51 -8.98 9.05
C GLN A 270 -14.42 -8.83 8.01
N VAL A 271 -13.30 -8.20 8.37
CA VAL A 271 -12.12 -8.07 7.52
C VAL A 271 -10.85 -8.47 8.26
N LYS A 272 -9.97 -9.18 7.55
CA LYS A 272 -8.58 -9.44 7.95
C LYS A 272 -7.65 -8.97 6.87
N TRP A 273 -6.46 -8.54 7.26
CA TRP A 273 -5.47 -8.07 6.29
C TRP A 273 -4.05 -8.51 6.66
N HIS A 274 -3.23 -8.62 5.63
CA HIS A 274 -1.82 -8.95 5.70
C HIS A 274 -1.06 -8.11 4.67
N TYR A 275 0.23 -7.94 4.87
CA TYR A 275 1.10 -7.50 3.81
C TYR A 275 1.75 -8.72 3.14
N LYS A 276 1.69 -8.81 1.82
CA LYS A 276 2.32 -9.91 1.07
C LYS A 276 3.55 -9.37 0.34
N ALA A 277 4.73 -9.58 0.91
CA ALA A 277 5.99 -9.37 0.21
C ALA A 277 6.10 -10.36 -0.97
N VAL A 278 6.28 -9.86 -2.20
CA VAL A 278 6.03 -10.64 -3.42
C VAL A 278 6.94 -11.88 -3.55
N ASP A 279 8.19 -11.78 -3.10
CA ASP A 279 9.19 -12.86 -3.18
C ASP A 279 9.25 -13.76 -1.94
N TYR A 280 8.43 -13.51 -0.93
CA TYR A 280 8.47 -14.23 0.34
C TYR A 280 7.14 -14.95 0.62
N PRO A 281 7.11 -15.94 1.50
CA PRO A 281 5.85 -16.54 1.96
C PRO A 281 4.99 -15.51 2.71
N LEU A 282 3.68 -15.79 2.87
CA LEU A 282 2.75 -14.87 3.54
C LEU A 282 3.13 -14.64 5.01
N GLU A 283 3.76 -15.61 5.64
CA GLU A 283 4.23 -15.57 7.03
C GLU A 283 5.41 -14.60 7.24
N TYR A 284 6.01 -14.07 6.18
CA TYR A 284 7.09 -13.09 6.27
C TYR A 284 6.49 -11.69 6.48
N GLN A 285 6.16 -11.37 7.74
CA GLN A 285 5.51 -10.12 8.14
C GLN A 285 6.45 -9.12 8.80
N PHE A 286 7.71 -9.50 9.04
CA PHE A 286 8.71 -8.63 9.64
C PHE A 286 10.13 -9.12 9.30
N GLN A 287 11.14 -8.28 9.55
CA GLN A 287 12.55 -8.64 9.49
C GLN A 287 13.23 -8.31 10.81
N ALA A 288 13.89 -9.31 11.39
CA ALA A 288 14.71 -9.12 12.60
C ALA A 288 16.19 -9.01 12.25
N TYR A 289 16.91 -8.17 13.01
CA TYR A 289 18.31 -7.84 12.82
C TYR A 289 19.10 -8.04 14.12
N ALA A 290 20.33 -8.54 14.00
CA ALA A 290 21.25 -8.73 15.13
C ALA A 290 21.86 -7.40 15.60
N PRO A 291 22.37 -7.34 16.84
CA PRO A 291 23.22 -6.25 17.27
C PRO A 291 24.38 -6.00 16.28
N GLY A 292 24.68 -4.73 16.04
CA GLY A 292 25.67 -4.30 15.05
C GLY A 292 25.13 -4.07 13.64
N SER A 293 23.86 -4.40 13.35
CA SER A 293 23.25 -4.15 12.04
C SER A 293 22.90 -2.67 11.81
N SER A 294 22.69 -1.90 12.86
CA SER A 294 22.35 -0.48 12.77
C SER A 294 23.46 0.38 13.40
N LYS A 295 23.80 1.48 12.74
CA LYS A 295 24.69 2.51 13.31
C LYS A 295 24.00 3.34 14.40
N GLU A 296 22.69 3.52 14.28
CA GLU A 296 21.87 4.27 15.24
C GLU A 296 21.61 3.46 16.52
N PHE A 297 21.48 2.13 16.38
CA PHE A 297 21.19 1.18 17.45
C PHE A 297 22.20 0.03 17.45
N PRO A 298 23.50 0.29 17.79
CA PRO A 298 24.56 -0.71 17.58
C PRO A 298 24.53 -1.89 18.56
N GLU A 299 23.89 -1.73 19.70
CA GLU A 299 23.83 -2.75 20.75
C GLU A 299 22.52 -3.55 20.74
N GLU A 300 21.54 -3.09 20.01
CA GLU A 300 20.18 -3.60 20.03
C GLU A 300 19.93 -4.67 18.95
N VAL A 301 19.07 -5.61 19.28
CA VAL A 301 18.31 -6.39 18.32
C VAL A 301 17.18 -5.51 17.80
N LEU A 302 16.98 -5.51 16.50
CA LEU A 302 15.91 -4.75 15.87
C LEU A 302 14.89 -5.69 15.21
N ALA A 303 13.65 -5.24 15.12
CA ALA A 303 12.60 -5.87 14.31
C ALA A 303 11.82 -4.79 13.57
N ASN A 304 11.81 -4.87 12.24
CA ASN A 304 10.98 -4.02 11.39
C ASN A 304 9.69 -4.78 11.04
N VAL A 305 8.55 -4.30 11.57
CA VAL A 305 7.24 -4.96 11.45
C VAL A 305 6.33 -4.09 10.60
N TRP A 306 6.40 -4.28 9.28
CA TRP A 306 5.86 -3.33 8.31
C TRP A 306 4.34 -3.14 8.33
N ASN A 307 3.55 -4.15 8.73
CA ASN A 307 2.09 -4.02 8.79
C ASN A 307 1.55 -3.82 10.23
N TRP A 308 2.41 -3.32 11.12
CA TRP A 308 2.12 -3.14 12.53
C TRP A 308 1.00 -2.12 12.78
N ASP A 309 0.19 -2.39 13.78
CA ASP A 309 -0.69 -1.45 14.47
C ASP A 309 -0.66 -1.69 15.99
N GLU A 310 -1.34 -0.84 16.76
CA GLU A 310 -1.27 -0.83 18.23
C GLU A 310 -1.80 -2.09 18.92
N GLN A 311 -2.48 -2.99 18.20
CA GLN A 311 -2.95 -4.27 18.74
C GLN A 311 -1.95 -5.41 18.51
N TRP A 312 -0.87 -5.17 17.76
CA TRP A 312 0.18 -6.16 17.57
C TRP A 312 1.13 -6.19 18.75
N LYS A 313 1.68 -7.38 19.07
CA LYS A 313 2.72 -7.59 20.06
C LYS A 313 4.02 -7.99 19.40
N VAL A 314 5.12 -7.43 19.88
CA VAL A 314 6.47 -7.77 19.40
C VAL A 314 7.30 -8.18 20.63
N GLU A 315 7.52 -9.47 20.79
CA GLU A 315 8.21 -10.07 21.91
C GLU A 315 9.55 -10.67 21.46
N TRP A 316 10.48 -10.80 22.38
CA TRP A 316 11.77 -11.41 22.08
C TRP A 316 12.21 -12.40 23.14
N PHE A 317 13.07 -13.33 22.74
CA PHE A 317 13.52 -14.44 23.55
C PHE A 317 15.04 -14.54 23.47
N GLU A 318 15.70 -14.76 24.59
CA GLU A 318 17.13 -15.01 24.72
C GLU A 318 17.35 -16.43 25.23
N ASN A 319 18.00 -17.30 24.43
CA ASN A 319 18.21 -18.72 24.74
C ASN A 319 16.91 -19.46 25.14
N GLY A 320 15.79 -19.12 24.50
CA GLY A 320 14.50 -19.73 24.74
C GLY A 320 13.73 -19.13 25.93
N THR A 321 14.31 -18.19 26.67
CA THR A 321 13.63 -17.49 27.77
C THR A 321 12.98 -16.22 27.24
N CYS A 322 11.67 -16.03 27.51
CA CYS A 322 10.95 -14.81 27.16
C CYS A 322 11.52 -13.63 27.97
N MET A 323 11.92 -12.59 27.25
CA MET A 323 12.51 -11.37 27.84
C MET A 323 11.48 -10.22 27.91
N GLY A 324 10.28 -10.43 27.36
CA GLY A 324 9.20 -9.46 27.31
C GLY A 324 9.04 -8.80 25.95
N GLU A 325 8.33 -7.67 25.91
CA GLU A 325 8.06 -6.93 24.68
C GLU A 325 9.26 -6.06 24.27
N MET A 326 9.48 -5.95 22.97
CA MET A 326 10.44 -5.00 22.40
C MET A 326 9.89 -3.59 22.46
N THR A 327 10.77 -2.60 22.62
CA THR A 327 10.39 -1.18 22.67
C THR A 327 10.27 -0.64 21.24
N ARG A 328 9.10 -0.10 20.89
CA ARG A 328 8.91 0.60 19.61
C ARG A 328 9.78 1.86 19.55
N CYS A 329 10.41 2.10 18.42
CA CYS A 329 11.24 3.29 18.19
C CYS A 329 11.05 3.83 16.76
N LYS A 330 11.47 5.05 16.54
CA LYS A 330 11.64 5.62 15.20
C LYS A 330 13.10 5.49 14.81
N GLY A 331 13.38 4.98 13.61
CA GLY A 331 14.75 4.80 13.14
C GLY A 331 14.80 4.25 11.72
N LEU A 332 16.01 4.12 11.18
CA LEU A 332 16.27 3.59 9.85
C LEU A 332 16.31 2.06 9.87
N ASP A 333 15.65 1.44 8.89
CA ASP A 333 15.79 0.00 8.65
C ASP A 333 17.21 -0.33 8.14
N PRO A 334 17.93 -1.31 8.74
CA PRO A 334 19.28 -1.64 8.33
C PRO A 334 19.42 -2.10 6.87
N ALA A 335 18.48 -2.90 6.38
CA ALA A 335 18.52 -3.39 5.01
C ALA A 335 18.20 -2.27 4.00
N ALA A 336 17.30 -1.34 4.35
CA ALA A 336 17.06 -0.16 3.53
C ALA A 336 18.30 0.73 3.46
N VAL A 337 18.98 0.98 4.58
CA VAL A 337 20.23 1.75 4.60
C VAL A 337 21.28 1.13 3.67
N GLU A 338 21.42 -0.19 3.70
CA GLU A 338 22.35 -0.91 2.81
C GLU A 338 21.89 -0.82 1.34
N ALA A 339 20.65 -1.12 1.05
CA ALA A 339 20.08 -1.13 -0.31
C ALA A 339 20.19 0.23 -1.01
N PHE A 340 20.07 1.32 -0.24
CA PHE A 340 20.13 2.69 -0.77
C PHE A 340 21.53 3.34 -0.63
N SER A 341 22.56 2.59 -0.18
CA SER A 341 23.92 3.12 0.02
C SER A 341 24.66 3.47 -1.29
N ASP A 342 24.39 2.72 -2.37
CA ASP A 342 24.94 2.99 -3.69
C ASP A 342 24.25 4.19 -4.34
N ARG A 343 24.81 5.36 -4.14
CA ARG A 343 24.25 6.64 -4.58
C ARG A 343 24.26 6.80 -6.11
N GLU A 344 25.20 6.18 -6.79
CA GLU A 344 25.28 6.19 -8.25
C GLU A 344 24.12 5.37 -8.86
N LYS A 345 23.88 4.18 -8.33
CA LYS A 345 22.74 3.34 -8.73
C LYS A 345 21.40 4.03 -8.44
N MET A 346 21.25 4.67 -7.29
CA MET A 346 20.00 5.35 -6.91
C MET A 346 19.71 6.56 -7.80
N GLY A 347 20.74 7.28 -8.27
CA GLY A 347 20.61 8.36 -9.25
C GLY A 347 20.05 9.68 -8.73
N ALA A 348 19.21 9.67 -7.70
CA ALA A 348 18.60 10.85 -7.10
C ALA A 348 18.79 10.88 -5.58
N LEU A 349 19.01 12.07 -5.00
CA LEU A 349 19.24 12.22 -3.56
C LEU A 349 18.03 11.87 -2.70
N TRP A 350 16.84 12.05 -3.24
CA TRP A 350 15.58 11.74 -2.55
C TRP A 350 15.26 10.23 -2.53
N VAL A 351 15.87 9.42 -3.40
CA VAL A 351 15.78 7.96 -3.34
C VAL A 351 16.72 7.47 -2.25
N ASN A 352 16.21 7.31 -1.03
CA ASN A 352 17.00 7.01 0.17
C ASN A 352 16.18 6.23 1.20
N ALA A 353 16.86 5.68 2.23
CA ALA A 353 16.17 5.16 3.40
C ALA A 353 15.58 6.30 4.24
N PHE A 354 14.35 6.11 4.75
CA PHE A 354 13.68 7.05 5.64
C PHE A 354 13.34 6.39 6.98
N PRO A 355 13.34 7.17 8.09
CA PRO A 355 12.97 6.64 9.39
C PRO A 355 11.54 6.13 9.42
N THR A 356 11.37 4.89 9.87
CA THR A 356 10.07 4.27 10.06
C THR A 356 9.61 4.28 11.51
N ASN A 357 8.29 4.24 11.73
CA ASN A 357 7.63 4.18 13.03
C ASN A 357 7.27 2.75 13.45
N HIS A 358 7.50 1.74 12.62
CA HIS A 358 7.22 0.34 12.89
C HIS A 358 8.48 -0.48 13.16
N LEU A 359 9.52 0.19 13.67
CA LEU A 359 10.77 -0.41 14.14
C LEU A 359 10.71 -0.64 15.66
N PHE A 360 11.20 -1.81 16.08
CA PHE A 360 11.26 -2.24 17.46
C PHE A 360 12.68 -2.60 17.85
N LYS A 361 13.04 -2.39 19.13
CA LYS A 361 14.37 -2.66 19.64
C LYS A 361 14.39 -3.30 21.03
N ALA A 362 15.40 -4.09 21.29
CA ALA A 362 15.70 -4.68 22.61
C ALA A 362 17.19 -4.88 22.78
N VAL A 363 17.69 -4.76 24.00
CA VAL A 363 19.12 -4.95 24.33
C VAL A 363 19.33 -6.36 24.88
N PRO A 364 20.04 -7.25 24.20
CA PRO A 364 20.36 -8.58 24.71
C PRO A 364 21.38 -8.50 25.86
N LYS A 365 21.24 -9.39 26.84
CA LYS A 365 22.23 -9.54 27.93
C LYS A 365 23.52 -10.15 27.44
N ASP A 366 23.42 -11.11 26.51
CA ASP A 366 24.55 -11.71 25.83
C ASP A 366 24.38 -11.57 24.32
N LYS A 367 25.28 -10.82 23.66
CA LYS A 367 25.29 -10.62 22.20
C LYS A 367 25.48 -11.90 21.39
N LYS A 368 25.97 -12.98 22.04
CA LYS A 368 26.16 -14.30 21.43
C LYS A 368 24.99 -15.25 21.68
N ALA A 369 24.01 -14.83 22.48
CA ALA A 369 22.83 -15.64 22.74
C ALA A 369 22.06 -15.93 21.45
N ARG A 370 21.37 -17.06 21.45
CA ARG A 370 20.36 -17.35 20.44
C ARG A 370 19.14 -16.46 20.70
N ILE A 371 18.90 -15.51 19.81
CA ILE A 371 17.80 -14.56 19.93
C ILE A 371 16.71 -14.92 18.92
N GLU A 372 15.48 -14.94 19.39
CA GLU A 372 14.27 -15.12 18.57
C GLU A 372 13.34 -13.92 18.79
N VAL A 373 12.72 -13.44 17.72
CA VAL A 373 11.65 -12.45 17.77
C VAL A 373 10.34 -13.11 17.41
N LEU A 374 9.32 -12.84 18.20
CA LEU A 374 7.95 -13.30 18.05
C LEU A 374 7.04 -12.11 17.84
N VAL A 375 6.31 -12.10 16.74
CA VAL A 375 5.34 -11.06 16.43
C VAL A 375 3.96 -11.69 16.37
N THR A 376 3.02 -11.16 17.16
CA THR A 376 1.62 -11.59 17.13
C THR A 376 0.78 -10.47 16.56
N ASP A 377 0.07 -10.73 15.47
CA ASP A 377 -0.81 -9.75 14.84
C ASP A 377 -2.12 -9.57 15.63
N ARG A 378 -2.93 -8.59 15.24
CA ARG A 378 -4.22 -8.32 15.89
C ARG A 378 -5.24 -9.45 15.75
N PHE A 379 -5.02 -10.38 14.83
CA PHE A 379 -5.88 -11.55 14.60
C PHE A 379 -5.41 -12.78 15.37
N GLY A 380 -4.30 -12.65 16.13
CA GLY A 380 -3.72 -13.72 16.93
C GLY A 380 -2.79 -14.66 16.15
N THR A 381 -2.43 -14.33 14.91
CA THR A 381 -1.45 -15.10 14.15
C THR A 381 -0.04 -14.76 14.64
N VAL A 382 0.76 -15.80 14.85
CA VAL A 382 2.12 -15.68 15.37
C VAL A 382 3.15 -15.90 14.29
N TYR A 383 4.04 -14.93 14.13
CA TYR A 383 5.19 -14.97 13.21
C TYR A 383 6.48 -15.03 14.03
N LYS A 384 7.44 -15.82 13.55
CA LYS A 384 8.68 -16.06 14.31
C LYS A 384 9.89 -15.99 13.40
N GLN A 385 10.94 -15.30 13.88
CA GLN A 385 12.24 -15.30 13.24
C GLN A 385 13.35 -15.53 14.24
N LEU A 386 14.32 -16.36 13.85
CA LEU A 386 15.61 -16.47 14.53
C LEU A 386 16.52 -15.35 14.02
N VAL A 387 17.03 -14.55 14.95
CA VAL A 387 17.98 -13.49 14.62
C VAL A 387 19.34 -14.14 14.27
N LYS A 388 19.76 -13.96 13.03
CA LYS A 388 21.06 -14.46 12.56
C LYS A 388 22.14 -13.46 12.96
N ALA A 389 23.23 -13.93 13.58
CA ALA A 389 24.40 -13.08 13.83
C ALA A 389 24.92 -12.48 12.52
N VAL A 390 25.35 -11.20 12.56
CA VAL A 390 25.96 -10.56 11.40
C VAL A 390 27.25 -11.30 11.08
N SER A 391 27.23 -12.08 10.00
CA SER A 391 28.44 -12.67 9.44
C SER A 391 29.05 -11.64 8.49
N TYR A 392 30.18 -11.05 8.86
CA TYR A 392 30.93 -10.11 8.00
C TYR A 392 31.50 -10.74 6.71
N THR A 393 31.12 -11.97 6.38
CA THR A 393 31.74 -12.75 5.31
C THR A 393 30.90 -12.94 4.05
N HIS A 394 29.74 -12.33 3.86
CA HIS A 394 28.98 -12.49 2.62
C HIS A 394 28.39 -11.17 2.07
N LEU A 395 29.28 -10.23 1.75
CA LEU A 395 29.04 -9.19 0.74
C LEU A 395 29.87 -9.49 -0.52
N ARG A 396 29.80 -10.71 -1.05
CA ARG A 396 30.26 -11.01 -2.41
C ARG A 396 29.38 -12.08 -3.03
N ALA A 397 28.75 -11.65 -4.14
CA ALA A 397 28.36 -12.44 -5.30
C ALA A 397 27.29 -13.53 -5.11
N HIS A 398 26.09 -13.21 -5.52
CA HIS A 398 25.44 -14.08 -6.49
C HIS A 398 25.94 -13.68 -7.88
N GLU A 399 27.18 -13.98 -8.18
CA GLU A 399 27.62 -14.19 -9.56
C GLU A 399 27.35 -15.65 -9.90
N THR A 400 26.45 -15.81 -10.86
CA THR A 400 26.28 -16.88 -11.85
C THR A 400 27.28 -18.05 -11.75
N GLU A 401 26.80 -19.23 -11.36
CA GLU A 401 27.24 -20.49 -11.98
C GLU A 401 26.23 -20.87 -13.07
N ALA A 402 26.49 -20.36 -14.26
CA ALA A 402 26.13 -21.01 -15.51
C ALA A 402 27.47 -21.28 -16.19
N ASP A 403 27.92 -22.56 -16.04
CA ASP A 403 28.74 -23.30 -17.05
C ASP A 403 29.17 -24.64 -16.45
N LEU A 404 28.44 -25.69 -16.86
CA LEU A 404 28.93 -26.95 -17.39
C LEU A 404 27.77 -27.92 -17.60
#